data_1d6a88a1fa0814559b1b963cc3164ef9
#
_entry.id   1d6a88a1fa0814559b1b963cc3164ef9
#
_cell.length_a   1.000
_cell.length_b   1.000
_cell.length_c   1.000
_cell.angle_alpha   90.00
_cell.angle_beta   90.00
_cell.angle_gamma   90.00
#
_symmetry.space_group_name_H-M   'P 1'
#
loop_
_entity.id
_entity.type
_entity.pdbx_description
1 polymer ?
#
loop_
_entity_poly.entity_id
_entity_poly.type
_entity_poly.pdbx_seq_one_letter_code
_entity_poly.pdbx_strand_id
1 'polypeptide(L)'
;MDVNAIGQNGLASVYPSSDAAVATWQAMDAFRQKGGKAVMTLPNTFLKCAGAPLKMTFMLRDRLAQAGTMGKSQIDFYSALPNIFSVKVVNDNVIERWGPLGVNLHTKQKLTAVDIGGRKATFVTPEGVSSQVDYDFIHVVPPMRAPDAVKNSDLSAKEGPQAAGSWLEVDK
;
A
#
# COMPACT_ATOMS: atom_id res chain seq x y z
N MET A 1 -8.74 -3.95 -8.87
CA MET A 1 -8.24 -5.10 -8.10
C MET A 1 -9.41 -6.02 -7.83
N ASP A 2 -9.30 -7.28 -8.16
CA ASP A 2 -10.29 -8.27 -7.77
C ASP A 2 -10.16 -8.55 -6.27
N VAL A 3 -11.20 -8.22 -5.51
CA VAL A 3 -11.21 -8.41 -4.04
C VAL A 3 -11.22 -9.89 -3.63
N ASN A 4 -11.72 -10.77 -4.50
CA ASN A 4 -11.75 -12.22 -4.26
C ASN A 4 -10.36 -12.87 -4.38
N ALA A 5 -9.39 -12.17 -4.95
CA ALA A 5 -8.02 -12.64 -5.04
C ALA A 5 -7.18 -12.34 -3.78
N ILE A 6 -7.71 -11.55 -2.83
CA ILE A 6 -7.00 -11.27 -1.57
C ILE A 6 -6.84 -12.55 -0.77
N GLY A 7 -5.62 -12.79 -0.29
CA GLY A 7 -5.18 -14.03 0.35
C GLY A 7 -4.48 -15.02 -0.60
N GLN A 8 -4.67 -14.87 -1.92
CA GLN A 8 -4.04 -15.76 -2.90
C GLN A 8 -2.61 -15.30 -3.21
N ASN A 9 -1.67 -16.23 -3.27
CA ASN A 9 -0.28 -15.99 -3.66
C ASN A 9 0.38 -14.77 -2.99
N GLY A 10 0.04 -14.49 -1.72
CA GLY A 10 0.61 -13.40 -0.94
C GLY A 10 -0.03 -12.02 -1.20
N LEU A 11 -1.06 -11.93 -2.05
CA LEU A 11 -1.80 -10.69 -2.24
C LEU A 11 -2.63 -10.36 -0.99
N ALA A 12 -2.49 -9.14 -0.50
CA ALA A 12 -3.11 -8.65 0.72
C ALA A 12 -3.67 -7.24 0.55
N SER A 13 -4.76 -6.92 1.22
CA SER A 13 -5.30 -5.58 1.38
C SER A 13 -6.30 -5.55 2.53
N VAL A 14 -6.15 -4.64 3.48
CA VAL A 14 -7.09 -4.48 4.61
C VAL A 14 -8.24 -3.51 4.30
N TYR A 15 -8.26 -2.93 3.11
CA TYR A 15 -9.18 -1.83 2.80
C TYR A 15 -10.57 -2.23 2.32
N PRO A 16 -10.74 -3.33 1.56
CA PRO A 16 -12.05 -3.63 0.94
C PRO A 16 -13.13 -4.05 1.94
N SER A 17 -12.81 -4.93 2.88
CA SER A 17 -13.79 -5.49 3.82
C SER A 17 -13.13 -6.13 5.04
N SER A 18 -13.92 -6.54 6.03
CA SER A 18 -13.47 -7.35 7.16
C SER A 18 -12.91 -8.71 6.71
N ASP A 19 -13.55 -9.35 5.73
CA ASP A 19 -13.10 -10.64 5.20
C ASP A 19 -11.75 -10.51 4.50
N ALA A 20 -11.55 -9.42 3.74
CA ALA A 20 -10.26 -9.09 3.14
C ALA A 20 -9.18 -8.84 4.21
N ALA A 21 -9.54 -8.24 5.34
CA ALA A 21 -8.62 -8.07 6.45
C ALA A 21 -8.24 -9.40 7.11
N VAL A 22 -9.18 -10.34 7.26
CA VAL A 22 -8.90 -11.71 7.74
C VAL A 22 -8.01 -12.45 6.75
N ALA A 23 -8.31 -12.42 5.46
CA ALA A 23 -7.47 -13.06 4.43
C ALA A 23 -6.05 -12.44 4.39
N THR A 24 -5.95 -11.12 4.57
CA THR A 24 -4.66 -10.41 4.70
C THR A 24 -3.87 -10.90 5.90
N TRP A 25 -4.53 -11.06 7.04
CA TRP A 25 -3.90 -11.60 8.24
C TRP A 25 -3.35 -13.02 8.01
N GLN A 26 -4.15 -13.90 7.39
CA GLN A 26 -3.73 -15.27 7.07
C GLN A 26 -2.53 -15.30 6.11
N ALA A 27 -2.55 -14.45 5.07
CA ALA A 27 -1.42 -14.32 4.14
C ALA A 27 -0.15 -13.81 4.85
N MET A 28 -0.28 -12.84 5.74
CA MET A 28 0.83 -12.33 6.55
C MET A 28 1.36 -13.40 7.52
N ASP A 29 0.47 -14.18 8.13
CA ASP A 29 0.85 -15.25 9.05
C ASP A 29 1.62 -16.36 8.33
N ALA A 30 1.18 -16.77 7.15
CA ALA A 30 1.90 -17.71 6.30
C ALA A 30 3.26 -17.16 5.83
N PHE A 31 3.33 -15.88 5.47
CA PHE A 31 4.56 -15.22 5.05
C PHE A 31 5.59 -15.13 6.19
N ARG A 32 5.17 -14.74 7.40
CA ARG A 32 6.09 -14.61 8.54
C ARG A 32 6.78 -15.93 8.93
N GLN A 33 6.19 -17.08 8.64
CA GLN A 33 6.80 -18.38 8.91
C GLN A 33 7.98 -18.68 7.97
N LYS A 34 7.92 -18.18 6.74
CA LYS A 34 8.91 -18.46 5.68
C LYS A 34 9.94 -17.35 5.52
N GLY A 35 9.52 -16.12 5.68
CA GLY A 35 10.24 -14.94 5.24
C GLY A 35 10.12 -14.76 3.72
N GLY A 36 10.97 -13.90 3.14
CA GLY A 36 11.01 -13.59 1.72
C GLY A 36 10.86 -12.09 1.44
N LYS A 37 10.37 -11.74 0.26
CA LYS A 37 10.20 -10.34 -0.18
C LYS A 37 8.78 -9.84 0.11
N ALA A 38 8.68 -8.83 0.94
CA ALA A 38 7.44 -8.13 1.22
C ALA A 38 7.41 -6.77 0.52
N VAL A 39 6.35 -6.51 -0.23
CA VAL A 39 6.08 -5.25 -0.90
C VAL A 39 4.89 -4.57 -0.24
N MET A 40 5.10 -3.35 0.26
CA MET A 40 4.04 -2.51 0.84
C MET A 40 3.81 -1.33 -0.10
N THR A 41 2.56 -0.88 -0.27
CA THR A 41 2.26 0.14 -1.29
C THR A 41 1.45 1.30 -0.75
N LEU A 42 1.66 2.49 -1.34
CA LEU A 42 0.87 3.70 -1.10
C LEU A 42 0.54 4.34 -2.45
N PRO A 43 -0.76 4.54 -2.78
CA PRO A 43 -1.18 5.15 -4.04
C PRO A 43 -1.02 6.67 -4.02
N ASN A 44 -1.20 7.30 -5.18
CA ASN A 44 -1.22 8.76 -5.34
C ASN A 44 -2.64 9.37 -5.27
N THR A 45 -3.61 8.64 -4.75
CA THR A 45 -4.98 9.13 -4.52
C THR A 45 -5.17 9.50 -3.06
N PHE A 46 -6.19 10.32 -2.77
CA PHE A 46 -6.68 10.40 -1.40
C PHE A 46 -7.13 9.03 -0.92
N LEU A 47 -6.89 8.73 0.33
CA LEU A 47 -7.26 7.44 0.91
C LEU A 47 -7.85 7.61 2.32
N LYS A 48 -8.79 6.75 2.67
CA LYS A 48 -9.20 6.62 4.07
C LYS A 48 -8.04 6.03 4.86
N CYS A 49 -7.75 6.58 6.02
CA CYS A 49 -6.72 6.10 6.95
C CYS A 49 -5.31 6.03 6.34
N ALA A 50 -4.70 7.18 6.07
CA ALA A 50 -3.33 7.28 5.54
C ALA A 50 -2.27 6.62 6.45
N GLY A 51 -2.55 6.42 7.73
CA GLY A 51 -1.67 5.71 8.66
C GLY A 51 -1.70 4.18 8.54
N ALA A 52 -2.75 3.60 7.92
CA ALA A 52 -2.90 2.14 7.88
C ALA A 52 -1.76 1.43 7.12
N PRO A 53 -1.28 1.87 5.94
CA PRO A 53 -0.15 1.23 5.26
C PRO A 53 1.13 1.28 6.10
N LEU A 54 1.36 2.38 6.80
CA LEU A 54 2.52 2.55 7.68
C LEU A 54 2.45 1.58 8.85
N LYS A 55 1.28 1.49 9.50
CA LYS A 55 1.03 0.55 10.60
C LYS A 55 1.19 -0.90 10.16
N MET A 56 0.64 -1.26 8.99
CA MET A 56 0.79 -2.61 8.44
C MET A 56 2.26 -2.97 8.21
N THR A 57 3.10 -2.02 7.80
CA THR A 57 4.54 -2.22 7.62
C THR A 57 5.24 -2.50 8.96
N PHE A 58 4.94 -1.72 10.00
CA PHE A 58 5.47 -1.96 11.34
C PHE A 58 5.01 -3.31 11.90
N MET A 59 3.72 -3.64 11.74
CA MET A 59 3.17 -4.92 12.20
C MET A 59 3.82 -6.12 11.49
N LEU A 60 4.01 -6.03 10.18
CA LEU A 60 4.68 -7.08 9.42
C LEU A 60 6.12 -7.28 9.92
N ARG A 61 6.86 -6.17 10.05
CA ARG A 61 8.26 -6.19 10.54
C ARG A 61 8.36 -6.84 11.94
N ASP A 62 7.47 -6.44 12.84
CA ASP A 62 7.44 -6.98 14.20
C ASP A 62 7.15 -8.48 14.20
N ARG A 63 6.20 -8.93 13.40
CA ARG A 63 5.86 -10.34 13.28
C ARG A 63 6.97 -11.20 12.67
N LEU A 64 7.71 -10.66 11.72
CA LEU A 64 8.91 -11.33 11.18
C LEU A 64 10.00 -11.45 12.25
N ALA A 65 10.18 -10.42 13.09
CA ALA A 65 11.13 -10.46 14.20
C ALA A 65 10.72 -11.50 15.25
N GLN A 66 9.45 -11.52 15.65
CA GLN A 66 8.91 -12.51 16.60
C GLN A 66 9.01 -13.94 16.08
N ALA A 67 8.87 -14.16 14.77
CA ALA A 67 9.02 -15.45 14.13
C ALA A 67 10.49 -15.86 13.89
N GLY A 68 11.45 -14.97 14.13
CA GLY A 68 12.87 -15.22 13.86
C GLY A 68 13.23 -15.26 12.37
N THR A 69 12.35 -14.74 11.51
CA THR A 69 12.53 -14.79 10.05
C THR A 69 12.93 -13.45 9.43
N MET A 70 13.12 -12.41 10.25
CA MET A 70 13.53 -11.09 9.75
C MET A 70 14.82 -11.14 8.94
N GLY A 71 15.80 -11.91 9.37
CA GLY A 71 17.10 -12.09 8.66
C GLY A 71 16.98 -12.78 7.30
N LYS A 72 15.82 -13.39 6.98
CA LYS A 72 15.50 -14.01 5.68
C LYS A 72 14.51 -13.17 4.88
N SER A 73 14.18 -11.97 5.35
CA SER A 73 13.11 -11.15 4.79
C SER A 73 13.63 -9.80 4.35
N GLN A 74 13.06 -9.28 3.28
CA GLN A 74 13.21 -7.91 2.81
C GLN A 74 11.86 -7.24 2.83
N ILE A 75 11.79 -6.01 3.34
CA ILE A 75 10.57 -5.20 3.34
C ILE A 75 10.83 -3.95 2.51
N ASP A 76 10.10 -3.81 1.40
CA ASP A 76 10.16 -2.66 0.52
C ASP A 76 8.83 -1.90 0.56
N PHE A 77 8.87 -0.62 0.86
CA PHE A 77 7.70 0.26 0.84
C PHE A 77 7.74 1.18 -0.39
N TYR A 78 6.77 1.04 -1.27
CA TYR A 78 6.64 1.83 -2.49
C TYR A 78 5.56 2.89 -2.33
N SER A 79 5.96 4.14 -2.34
CA SER A 79 5.04 5.28 -2.38
C SER A 79 4.96 5.87 -3.78
N ALA A 80 3.75 6.03 -4.30
CA ALA A 80 3.54 6.78 -5.54
C ALA A 80 3.79 8.29 -5.37
N LEU A 81 3.90 8.77 -4.13
CA LEU A 81 4.17 10.15 -3.75
C LEU A 81 5.65 10.35 -3.38
N PRO A 82 6.16 11.59 -3.32
CA PRO A 82 7.51 11.89 -2.83
C PRO A 82 7.65 11.68 -1.32
N ASN A 83 6.56 11.50 -0.60
CA ASN A 83 6.46 11.28 0.84
C ASN A 83 5.57 10.06 1.14
N ILE A 84 5.49 9.68 2.40
CA ILE A 84 4.64 8.57 2.89
C ILE A 84 3.49 9.06 3.76
N PHE A 85 3.53 10.33 4.17
CA PHE A 85 2.48 10.96 4.97
C PHE A 85 2.43 12.46 4.70
N SER A 86 1.26 13.07 4.75
CA SER A 86 1.07 14.50 4.44
C SER A 86 1.58 15.44 5.55
N VAL A 87 1.55 14.99 6.79
CA VAL A 87 2.08 15.77 7.94
C VAL A 87 3.56 15.51 8.07
N LYS A 88 4.39 16.53 7.82
CA LYS A 88 5.85 16.41 7.72
C LYS A 88 6.48 15.74 8.94
N VAL A 89 6.13 16.15 10.15
CA VAL A 89 6.71 15.59 11.37
C VAL A 89 6.42 14.09 11.52
N VAL A 90 5.25 13.63 11.09
CA VAL A 90 4.89 12.20 11.09
C VAL A 90 5.67 11.46 10.01
N ASN A 91 5.72 12.02 8.80
CA ASN A 91 6.51 11.48 7.69
C ASN A 91 7.96 11.22 8.11
N ASP A 92 8.62 12.24 8.64
CA ASP A 92 10.05 12.19 8.99
C ASP A 92 10.29 11.18 10.13
N ASN A 93 9.44 11.17 11.16
CA ASN A 93 9.53 10.21 12.27
C ASN A 93 9.39 8.76 11.81
N VAL A 94 8.49 8.49 10.86
CA VAL A 94 8.30 7.12 10.36
C VAL A 94 9.51 6.70 9.53
N ILE A 95 10.02 7.57 8.65
CA ILE A 95 11.19 7.28 7.81
C ILE A 95 12.43 7.02 8.69
N GLU A 96 12.66 7.88 9.69
CA GLU A 96 13.76 7.71 10.64
C GLU A 96 13.70 6.37 11.37
N ARG A 97 12.50 5.95 11.79
CA ARG A 97 12.30 4.65 12.46
C ARG A 97 12.48 3.46 11.51
N TRP A 98 12.12 3.60 10.25
CA TRP A 98 12.22 2.50 9.29
C TRP A 98 13.66 2.14 8.93
N GLY A 99 14.59 3.10 8.92
CA GLY A 99 16.00 2.84 8.63
C GLY A 99 16.59 1.70 9.47
N PRO A 100 16.67 1.86 10.82
CA PRO A 100 17.19 0.80 11.71
C PRO A 100 16.34 -0.49 11.70
N LEU A 101 15.06 -0.41 11.32
CA LEU A 101 14.18 -1.56 11.24
C LEU A 101 14.32 -2.34 9.92
N GLY A 102 15.14 -1.87 8.99
CA GLY A 102 15.41 -2.55 7.72
C GLY A 102 14.26 -2.47 6.72
N VAL A 103 13.47 -1.38 6.74
CA VAL A 103 12.44 -1.12 5.74
C VAL A 103 13.02 -0.19 4.68
N ASN A 104 13.06 -0.64 3.43
CA ASN A 104 13.54 0.14 2.29
C ASN A 104 12.41 1.00 1.73
N LEU A 105 12.65 2.28 1.56
CA LEU A 105 11.66 3.22 1.01
C LEU A 105 11.96 3.55 -0.44
N HIS A 106 10.96 3.37 -1.31
CA HIS A 106 10.98 3.76 -2.72
C HIS A 106 9.87 4.78 -2.96
N THR A 107 10.24 6.03 -3.20
CA THR A 107 9.29 7.12 -3.49
C THR A 107 9.08 7.32 -4.97
N LYS A 108 7.98 7.99 -5.36
CA LYS A 108 7.62 8.26 -6.76
C LYS A 108 7.51 6.98 -7.62
N GLN A 109 7.06 5.89 -6.99
CA GLN A 109 6.88 4.59 -7.63
C GLN A 109 5.40 4.19 -7.52
N LYS A 110 4.65 4.38 -8.61
CA LYS A 110 3.22 4.08 -8.65
C LYS A 110 3.01 2.61 -9.05
N LEU A 111 2.34 1.85 -8.19
CA LEU A 111 1.87 0.51 -8.54
C LEU A 111 0.82 0.61 -9.67
N THR A 112 1.03 -0.09 -10.77
CA THR A 112 0.13 -0.09 -11.94
C THR A 112 -0.46 -1.46 -12.23
N ALA A 113 0.23 -2.55 -11.91
CA ALA A 113 -0.26 -3.90 -12.11
C ALA A 113 0.29 -4.87 -11.05
N VAL A 114 -0.47 -5.92 -10.78
CA VAL A 114 -0.05 -7.07 -9.98
C VAL A 114 -0.39 -8.34 -10.75
N ASP A 115 0.62 -9.09 -11.12
CA ASP A 115 0.47 -10.47 -11.60
C ASP A 115 0.48 -11.40 -10.39
N ILE A 116 -0.71 -11.88 -10.03
CA ILE A 116 -0.90 -12.72 -8.85
C ILE A 116 -0.31 -14.12 -9.09
N GLY A 117 -0.45 -14.64 -10.30
CA GLY A 117 0.07 -15.96 -10.67
C GLY A 117 1.59 -15.99 -10.65
N GLY A 118 2.22 -15.02 -11.28
CA GLY A 118 3.67 -14.87 -11.35
C GLY A 118 4.29 -14.17 -10.15
N ARG A 119 3.48 -13.68 -9.18
CA ARG A 119 3.93 -12.91 -8.00
C ARG A 119 4.84 -11.74 -8.37
N LYS A 120 4.39 -10.93 -9.34
CA LYS A 120 5.11 -9.75 -9.82
C LYS A 120 4.28 -8.49 -9.65
N ALA A 121 4.90 -7.44 -9.19
CA ALA A 121 4.31 -6.11 -9.11
C ALA A 121 4.99 -5.17 -10.10
N THR A 122 4.23 -4.40 -10.86
CA THR A 122 4.75 -3.42 -11.83
C THR A 122 4.58 -2.02 -11.27
N PHE A 123 5.68 -1.29 -11.22
CA PHE A 123 5.72 0.11 -10.79
C PHE A 123 6.14 1.01 -11.95
N VAL A 124 5.63 2.25 -11.95
CA VAL A 124 5.97 3.26 -12.96
C VAL A 124 6.34 4.57 -12.26
N THR A 125 7.46 5.16 -12.67
CA THR A 125 7.89 6.50 -12.20
C THR A 125 7.11 7.61 -12.89
N PRO A 126 7.17 8.87 -12.40
CA PRO A 126 6.57 10.01 -13.09
C PRO A 126 7.08 10.22 -14.53
N GLU A 127 8.32 9.82 -14.81
CA GLU A 127 8.96 9.88 -16.12
C GLU A 127 8.53 8.75 -17.06
N GLY A 128 7.66 7.84 -16.59
CA GLY A 128 7.14 6.72 -17.38
C GLY A 128 8.05 5.48 -17.39
N VAL A 129 9.11 5.45 -16.59
CA VAL A 129 9.97 4.26 -16.50
C VAL A 129 9.25 3.17 -15.74
N SER A 130 9.10 2.01 -16.37
CA SER A 130 8.47 0.83 -15.78
C SER A 130 9.50 -0.13 -15.20
N SER A 131 9.20 -0.67 -14.04
CA SER A 131 9.99 -1.73 -13.39
C SER A 131 9.09 -2.82 -12.82
N GLN A 132 9.59 -4.05 -12.79
CA GLN A 132 8.92 -5.16 -12.13
C GLN A 132 9.72 -5.66 -10.95
N VAL A 133 9.02 -6.00 -9.87
CA VAL A 133 9.60 -6.60 -8.68
C VAL A 133 8.84 -7.88 -8.33
N ASP A 134 9.57 -8.90 -7.92
CA ASP A 134 8.99 -10.12 -7.38
C ASP A 134 8.57 -9.89 -5.93
N TYR A 135 7.52 -10.58 -5.49
CA TYR A 135 7.07 -10.56 -4.10
C TYR A 135 6.65 -11.95 -3.61
N ASP A 136 6.80 -12.20 -2.33
CA ASP A 136 6.21 -13.32 -1.62
C ASP A 136 4.97 -12.87 -0.82
N PHE A 137 4.96 -11.58 -0.44
CA PHE A 137 3.83 -10.90 0.19
C PHE A 137 3.71 -9.49 -0.38
N ILE A 138 2.53 -9.09 -0.81
CA ILE A 138 2.26 -7.70 -1.23
C ILE A 138 1.01 -7.17 -0.56
N HIS A 139 1.14 -6.04 0.16
CA HIS A 139 0.00 -5.31 0.68
C HIS A 139 -0.35 -4.14 -0.24
N VAL A 140 -1.47 -4.27 -0.93
CA VAL A 140 -1.95 -3.27 -1.88
C VAL A 140 -2.93 -2.32 -1.19
N VAL A 141 -2.63 -1.02 -1.26
CA VAL A 141 -3.62 0.03 -1.02
C VAL A 141 -4.22 0.41 -2.37
N PRO A 142 -5.50 0.08 -2.63
CA PRO A 142 -6.11 0.38 -3.92
C PRO A 142 -6.29 1.89 -4.08
N PRO A 143 -6.24 2.42 -5.31
CA PRO A 143 -6.69 3.78 -5.57
C PRO A 143 -8.13 3.96 -5.11
N MET A 144 -8.41 5.05 -4.42
CA MET A 144 -9.74 5.34 -3.86
C MET A 144 -10.38 6.50 -4.58
N ARG A 145 -11.70 6.45 -4.65
CA ARG A 145 -12.56 7.52 -5.16
C ARG A 145 -13.81 7.65 -4.30
N ALA A 146 -14.52 8.73 -4.46
CA ALA A 146 -15.82 8.91 -3.80
C ALA A 146 -16.84 7.84 -4.27
N PRO A 147 -17.83 7.51 -3.45
CA PRO A 147 -18.94 6.66 -3.84
C PRO A 147 -19.67 7.19 -5.09
N ASP A 148 -20.31 6.30 -5.85
CA ASP A 148 -20.99 6.66 -7.10
C ASP A 148 -22.10 7.72 -6.89
N ALA A 149 -22.76 7.72 -5.74
CA ALA A 149 -23.73 8.74 -5.38
C ALA A 149 -23.13 10.15 -5.36
N VAL A 150 -21.89 10.31 -4.86
CA VAL A 150 -21.17 11.59 -4.86
C VAL A 150 -20.62 11.90 -6.24
N LYS A 151 -19.98 10.92 -6.88
CA LYS A 151 -19.38 11.07 -8.22
C LYS A 151 -20.40 11.56 -9.25
N ASN A 152 -21.65 11.06 -9.17
CA ASN A 152 -22.70 11.35 -10.13
C ASN A 152 -23.58 12.55 -9.72
N SER A 153 -23.23 13.24 -8.62
CA SER A 153 -23.92 14.45 -8.15
C SER A 153 -23.21 15.73 -8.63
N ASP A 154 -23.89 16.85 -8.44
CA ASP A 154 -23.35 18.21 -8.63
C ASP A 154 -22.38 18.61 -7.51
N LEU A 155 -22.37 17.88 -6.40
CA LEU A 155 -21.51 18.12 -5.25
C LEU A 155 -20.05 17.65 -5.46
N SER A 156 -19.78 16.83 -6.49
CA SER A 156 -18.42 16.39 -6.76
C SER A 156 -17.58 17.50 -7.33
N ALA A 157 -16.37 17.68 -6.80
CA ALA A 157 -15.40 18.64 -7.31
C ALA A 157 -15.13 18.43 -8.81
N LYS A 158 -15.13 19.51 -9.58
CA LYS A 158 -14.87 19.50 -11.03
C LYS A 158 -13.42 19.84 -11.35
N GLU A 159 -12.76 20.52 -10.43
CA GLU A 159 -11.39 21.00 -10.57
C GLU A 159 -10.55 20.68 -9.31
N GLY A 160 -9.25 20.88 -9.42
CA GLY A 160 -8.34 20.69 -8.31
C GLY A 160 -8.05 19.23 -7.96
N PRO A 161 -7.32 18.98 -6.86
CA PRO A 161 -6.87 17.64 -6.49
C PRO A 161 -8.01 16.69 -6.09
N GLN A 162 -9.16 17.23 -5.69
CA GLN A 162 -10.35 16.46 -5.32
C GLN A 162 -11.06 15.87 -6.55
N ALA A 163 -10.97 16.52 -7.71
CA ALA A 163 -11.66 16.12 -8.93
C ALA A 163 -11.25 14.73 -9.44
N ALA A 164 -9.97 14.38 -9.31
CA ALA A 164 -9.43 13.10 -9.78
C ALA A 164 -10.11 11.88 -9.12
N GLY A 165 -10.59 12.03 -7.88
CA GLY A 165 -11.32 10.99 -7.14
C GLY A 165 -12.82 11.28 -7.04
N SER A 166 -13.32 12.32 -7.69
CA SER A 166 -14.70 12.81 -7.58
C SER A 166 -15.14 13.06 -6.13
N TRP A 167 -14.23 13.57 -5.29
CA TRP A 167 -14.53 13.91 -3.91
C TRP A 167 -15.42 15.15 -3.83
N LEU A 168 -16.04 15.35 -2.67
CA LEU A 168 -16.85 16.55 -2.45
C LEU A 168 -15.98 17.82 -2.56
N GLU A 169 -16.56 18.85 -3.17
CA GLU A 169 -16.05 20.21 -3.05
C GLU A 169 -16.46 20.76 -1.70
N VAL A 170 -15.53 21.36 -0.97
CA VAL A 170 -15.78 21.95 0.35
C VAL A 170 -15.15 23.32 0.42
N ASP A 171 -15.86 24.25 1.01
CA ASP A 171 -15.31 25.56 1.38
C ASP A 171 -14.26 25.38 2.49
N LYS A 172 -13.20 26.16 2.42
CA LYS A 172 -12.12 26.19 3.40
C LYS A 172 -12.33 27.30 4.38
#